data_cceb6ed0a4c565703dd7f1069bb6a62d
#
_entry.id   cceb6ed0a4c565703dd7f1069bb6a62d
#
_cell.length_a   1.000
_cell.length_b   1.000
_cell.length_c   1.000
_cell.angle_alpha   90.00
_cell.angle_beta   90.00
_cell.angle_gamma   90.00
#
_symmetry.space_group_name_H-M   'P 1'
#
loop_
_entity.id
_entity.type
_entity.pdbx_description
1 polymer ?
#
loop_
_entity_poly.entity_id
_entity_poly.type
_entity_poly.pdbx_seq_one_letter_code
_entity_poly.pdbx_strand_id
1 'polypeptide(L)'
;MLKKGPLNVLICYVLWGILPLFWGLLGDLSALGVLGYRILFSLLLVGGYLLLTGQWPQVRKVLGNRKEMRRLAASGLVIAVNWGSFIWAVNSGHVLDSSLAYYMYPILSIFIGAVFFREKLGLLQWAAVVLMT
;
A
#
# COMPACT_ATOMS: atom_id res chain seq x y z
N MET A 1 1.43 -30.17 7.53
CA MET A 1 0.46 -29.15 7.03
C MET A 1 1.12 -27.78 7.11
N LEU A 2 1.49 -27.20 5.99
CA LEU A 2 1.96 -25.80 5.94
C LEU A 2 0.81 -24.93 6.46
N LYS A 3 1.05 -24.19 7.54
CA LYS A 3 0.07 -23.25 8.08
C LYS A 3 -0.27 -22.27 6.95
N LYS A 4 -1.54 -22.08 6.63
CA LYS A 4 -2.02 -21.22 5.54
C LYS A 4 -1.45 -19.78 5.58
N GLY A 5 -1.08 -19.29 6.77
CA GLY A 5 -0.49 -17.96 6.97
C GLY A 5 0.85 -17.75 6.25
N PRO A 6 1.90 -18.55 6.50
CA PRO A 6 3.19 -18.38 5.83
C PRO A 6 3.11 -18.53 4.31
N LEU A 7 2.26 -19.44 3.80
CA LEU A 7 2.06 -19.60 2.37
C LEU A 7 1.42 -18.35 1.74
N ASN A 8 0.41 -17.78 2.37
CA ASN A 8 -0.22 -16.56 1.88
C ASN A 8 0.76 -15.37 1.87
N VAL A 9 1.60 -15.27 2.91
CA VAL A 9 2.65 -14.24 2.96
C VAL A 9 3.65 -14.43 1.82
N LEU A 10 4.11 -15.65 1.58
CA LEU A 10 5.02 -15.95 0.47
C LEU A 10 4.40 -15.56 -0.88
N ILE A 11 3.16 -15.95 -1.12
CA ILE A 11 2.43 -15.60 -2.36
C ILE A 11 2.34 -14.08 -2.53
N CYS A 12 2.00 -13.35 -1.46
CA CYS A 12 1.96 -11.88 -1.50
C CYS A 12 3.31 -11.28 -1.90
N TYR A 13 4.42 -11.73 -1.30
CA TYR A 13 5.75 -11.20 -1.62
C TYR A 13 6.20 -11.55 -3.03
N VAL A 14 5.88 -12.75 -3.54
CA VAL A 14 6.16 -13.13 -4.93
C VAL A 14 5.38 -12.22 -5.90
N LEU A 15 4.09 -12.02 -5.64
CA LEU A 15 3.26 -11.11 -6.45
C LEU A 15 3.81 -9.68 -6.43
N TRP A 16 4.22 -9.17 -5.26
CA TRP A 16 4.82 -7.85 -5.14
C TRP A 16 6.16 -7.74 -5.86
N GLY A 17 6.98 -8.81 -5.85
CA GLY A 17 8.24 -8.87 -6.58
C GLY A 17 8.09 -8.86 -8.11
N ILE A 18 6.94 -9.33 -8.63
CA ILE A 18 6.62 -9.33 -10.06
C ILE A 18 6.07 -7.96 -10.51
N LEU A 19 5.45 -7.18 -9.61
CA LEU A 19 4.84 -5.89 -9.96
C LEU A 19 5.78 -4.91 -10.68
N PRO A 20 7.08 -4.74 -10.31
CA PRO A 20 7.99 -3.84 -11.03
C PRO A 20 8.15 -4.22 -12.51
N LEU A 21 8.14 -5.52 -12.84
CA LEU A 21 8.21 -5.98 -14.23
C LEU A 21 6.94 -5.56 -15.00
N PHE A 22 5.78 -5.69 -14.37
CA PHE A 22 4.52 -5.21 -14.94
C PHE A 22 4.54 -3.69 -15.15
N TRP A 23 5.04 -2.92 -14.19
CA TRP A 23 5.17 -1.47 -14.33
C TRP A 23 6.14 -1.07 -15.43
N GLY A 24 7.22 -1.82 -15.63
CA GLY A 24 8.16 -1.60 -16.72
C GLY A 24 7.52 -1.73 -18.11
N LEU A 25 6.52 -2.61 -18.28
CA LEU A 25 5.77 -2.74 -19.53
C LEU A 25 4.85 -1.54 -19.82
N LEU A 26 4.56 -0.74 -18.80
CA LEU A 26 3.71 0.45 -18.88
C LEU A 26 4.53 1.76 -18.94
N GLY A 27 5.84 1.66 -19.21
CA GLY A 27 6.77 2.77 -19.18
C GLY A 27 6.42 3.96 -20.09
N ASP A 28 5.65 3.72 -21.17
CA ASP A 28 5.18 4.76 -22.08
C ASP A 28 4.01 5.59 -21.53
N LEU A 29 3.40 5.15 -20.42
CA LEU A 29 2.28 5.83 -19.80
C LEU A 29 2.77 6.79 -18.70
N SER A 30 2.14 7.96 -18.61
CA SER A 30 2.42 8.88 -17.51
C SER A 30 2.06 8.25 -16.16
N ALA A 31 2.82 8.57 -15.10
CA ALA A 31 2.57 8.09 -13.75
C ALA A 31 1.13 8.36 -13.27
N LEU A 32 0.58 9.53 -13.60
CA LEU A 32 -0.81 9.89 -13.32
C LEU A 32 -1.81 9.02 -14.09
N GLY A 33 -1.51 8.70 -15.35
CA GLY A 33 -2.31 7.79 -16.16
C GLY A 33 -2.39 6.40 -15.54
N VAL A 34 -1.23 5.83 -15.20
CA VAL A 34 -1.14 4.51 -14.54
C VAL A 34 -1.91 4.51 -13.21
N LEU A 35 -1.76 5.55 -12.39
CA LEU A 35 -2.50 5.69 -11.13
C LEU A 35 -4.01 5.79 -11.37
N GLY A 36 -4.43 6.57 -12.37
CA GLY A 36 -5.84 6.72 -12.76
C GLY A 36 -6.46 5.40 -13.18
N TYR A 37 -5.82 4.65 -14.07
CA TYR A 37 -6.27 3.31 -14.47
C TYR A 37 -6.35 2.35 -13.30
N ARG A 38 -5.36 2.35 -12.41
CA ARG A 38 -5.36 1.53 -11.20
C ARG A 38 -6.57 1.81 -10.31
N ILE A 39 -6.88 3.09 -10.07
CA ILE A 39 -8.04 3.50 -9.27
C ILE A 39 -9.32 3.05 -9.96
N LEU A 40 -9.44 3.28 -11.27
CA LEU A 40 -10.63 2.91 -12.05
C LEU A 40 -10.88 1.41 -12.02
N PHE A 41 -9.88 0.59 -12.35
CA PHE A 41 -10.02 -0.87 -12.34
C PHE A 41 -10.29 -1.42 -10.95
N SER A 42 -9.66 -0.87 -9.90
CA SER A 42 -9.94 -1.24 -8.52
C SER A 42 -11.40 -0.91 -8.14
N LEU A 43 -11.89 0.26 -8.55
CA LEU A 43 -13.28 0.65 -8.32
C LEU A 43 -14.26 -0.29 -9.02
N LEU A 44 -14.01 -0.62 -10.29
CA LEU A 44 -14.85 -1.53 -11.07
C LEU A 44 -14.87 -2.94 -10.45
N LEU A 45 -13.69 -3.45 -10.07
CA LEU A 45 -13.55 -4.80 -9.52
C LEU A 45 -14.19 -4.91 -8.14
N VAL A 46 -13.86 -3.99 -7.23
CA VAL A 46 -14.43 -3.99 -5.87
C VAL A 46 -15.91 -3.62 -5.90
N GLY A 47 -16.31 -2.65 -6.72
CA GLY A 47 -17.71 -2.28 -6.91
C GLY A 47 -18.53 -3.46 -7.45
N GLY A 48 -18.04 -4.14 -8.47
CA GLY A 48 -18.67 -5.36 -9.01
C GLY A 48 -18.78 -6.46 -7.96
N TYR A 49 -17.72 -6.72 -7.20
CA TYR A 49 -17.74 -7.70 -6.11
C TYR A 49 -18.81 -7.36 -5.05
N LEU A 50 -18.89 -6.10 -4.63
CA LEU A 50 -19.87 -5.65 -3.63
C LEU A 50 -21.33 -5.74 -4.14
N LEU A 51 -21.54 -5.52 -5.43
CA LEU A 51 -22.85 -5.72 -6.07
C LEU A 51 -23.23 -7.19 -6.11
N LEU A 52 -22.31 -8.06 -6.55
CA LEU A 52 -22.54 -9.49 -6.65
C LEU A 52 -22.76 -10.16 -5.29
N THR A 53 -22.09 -9.68 -4.25
CA THR A 53 -22.22 -10.22 -2.88
C THR A 53 -23.35 -9.59 -2.08
N GLY A 54 -24.11 -8.65 -2.65
CA GLY A 54 -25.22 -7.98 -1.98
C GLY A 54 -24.79 -7.05 -0.84
N GLN A 55 -23.51 -6.65 -0.76
CA GLN A 55 -22.97 -5.79 0.30
C GLN A 55 -23.15 -4.30 0.03
N TRP A 56 -23.80 -3.93 -1.06
CA TRP A 56 -24.06 -2.55 -1.43
C TRP A 56 -24.78 -1.70 -0.36
N PRO A 57 -25.75 -2.24 0.43
CA PRO A 57 -26.37 -1.48 1.52
C PRO A 57 -25.38 -0.99 2.58
N GLN A 58 -24.29 -1.77 2.84
CA GLN A 58 -23.24 -1.39 3.79
C GLN A 58 -22.44 -0.20 3.23
N VAL A 59 -22.13 -0.21 1.95
CA VAL A 59 -21.46 0.91 1.26
C VAL A 59 -22.30 2.18 1.36
N ARG A 60 -23.61 2.10 1.08
CA ARG A 60 -24.52 3.24 1.20
C ARG A 60 -24.54 3.82 2.61
N LYS A 61 -24.52 2.95 3.63
CA LYS A 61 -24.48 3.39 5.03
C LYS A 61 -23.21 4.18 5.35
N VAL A 62 -22.05 3.74 4.83
CA VAL A 62 -20.78 4.42 5.01
C VAL A 62 -20.76 5.74 4.23
N LEU A 63 -21.21 5.74 2.98
CA LEU A 63 -21.29 6.94 2.13
C LEU A 63 -22.24 8.01 2.72
N GLY A 64 -23.31 7.61 3.40
CA GLY A 64 -24.22 8.49 4.11
C GLY A 64 -23.65 9.13 5.37
N ASN A 65 -22.55 8.60 5.91
CA ASN A 65 -21.91 9.11 7.12
C ASN A 65 -20.77 10.09 6.76
N ARG A 66 -21.00 11.38 6.90
CA ARG A 66 -20.00 12.43 6.60
C ARG A 66 -18.68 12.25 7.34
N LYS A 67 -18.69 11.73 8.57
CA LYS A 67 -17.48 11.53 9.36
C LYS A 67 -16.64 10.39 8.79
N GLU A 68 -17.26 9.28 8.45
CA GLU A 68 -16.58 8.13 7.83
C GLU A 68 -16.11 8.47 6.41
N MET A 69 -16.92 9.19 5.64
CA MET A 69 -16.53 9.65 4.31
C MET A 69 -15.29 10.54 4.33
N ARG A 70 -15.21 11.49 5.28
CA ARG A 70 -14.00 12.34 5.40
C ARG A 70 -12.76 11.53 5.78
N ARG A 71 -12.90 10.53 6.66
CA ARG A 71 -11.79 9.63 7.03
C ARG A 71 -11.32 8.80 5.84
N LEU A 72 -12.28 8.24 5.09
CA LEU A 72 -11.96 7.48 3.88
C LEU A 72 -11.32 8.35 2.80
N ALA A 73 -11.82 9.56 2.59
CA ALA A 73 -11.25 10.49 1.64
C ALA A 73 -9.83 10.90 2.02
N ALA A 74 -9.57 11.19 3.30
CA ALA A 74 -8.24 11.53 3.78
C ALA A 74 -7.26 10.35 3.63
N SER A 75 -7.65 9.14 4.02
CA SER A 75 -6.80 7.96 3.86
C SER A 75 -6.58 7.63 2.38
N GLY A 76 -7.62 7.74 1.55
CA GLY A 76 -7.51 7.55 0.10
C GLY A 76 -6.55 8.54 -0.55
N LEU A 77 -6.59 9.81 -0.15
CA LEU A 77 -5.66 10.84 -0.64
C LEU A 77 -4.21 10.52 -0.25
N VAL A 78 -3.97 10.16 1.00
CA VAL A 78 -2.62 9.77 1.48
C VAL A 78 -2.09 8.57 0.69
N ILE A 79 -2.92 7.55 0.47
CA ILE A 79 -2.55 6.38 -0.32
C ILE A 79 -2.28 6.77 -1.78
N ALA A 80 -3.11 7.62 -2.37
CA ALA A 80 -2.93 8.07 -3.75
C ALA A 80 -1.62 8.86 -3.94
N VAL A 81 -1.28 9.74 -3.00
CA VAL A 81 0.00 10.47 -3.00
C VAL A 81 1.18 9.50 -2.86
N ASN A 82 1.11 8.56 -1.92
CA ASN A 82 2.15 7.55 -1.72
C ASN A 82 2.40 6.73 -3.00
N TRP A 83 1.36 6.16 -3.59
CA TRP A 83 1.47 5.37 -4.80
C TRP A 83 1.84 6.20 -6.04
N GLY A 84 1.29 7.41 -6.14
CA GLY A 84 1.63 8.34 -7.23
C GLY A 84 3.11 8.70 -7.21
N SER A 85 3.67 8.99 -6.03
CA SER A 85 5.09 9.26 -5.85
C SER A 85 5.96 8.07 -6.22
N PHE A 86 5.55 6.86 -5.83
CA PHE A 86 6.26 5.63 -6.18
C PHE A 86 6.26 5.37 -7.69
N ILE A 87 5.10 5.44 -8.34
CA ILE A 87 4.98 5.22 -9.79
C ILE A 87 5.78 6.29 -10.54
N TRP A 88 5.72 7.54 -10.08
CA TRP A 88 6.52 8.62 -10.66
C TRP A 88 8.03 8.34 -10.53
N ALA A 89 8.51 7.94 -9.36
CA ALA A 89 9.91 7.61 -9.15
C ALA A 89 10.39 6.46 -10.07
N VAL A 90 9.60 5.41 -10.19
CA VAL A 90 9.91 4.27 -11.07
C VAL A 90 9.96 4.71 -12.54
N ASN A 91 8.96 5.44 -13.02
CA ASN A 91 8.88 5.89 -14.41
C ASN A 91 9.92 6.96 -14.76
N SER A 92 10.41 7.70 -13.75
CA SER A 92 11.48 8.71 -13.93
C SER A 92 12.89 8.13 -13.79
N GLY A 93 13.03 6.81 -13.72
CA GLY A 93 14.35 6.15 -13.61
C GLY A 93 14.94 6.12 -12.19
N HIS A 94 14.20 6.60 -11.17
CA HIS A 94 14.63 6.63 -9.76
C HIS A 94 14.26 5.35 -9.00
N VAL A 95 14.41 4.20 -9.66
CA VAL A 95 14.02 2.89 -9.08
C VAL A 95 14.86 2.57 -7.84
N LEU A 96 16.16 2.86 -7.88
CA LEU A 96 17.06 2.63 -6.75
C LEU A 96 16.68 3.50 -5.54
N ASP A 97 16.38 4.78 -5.77
CA ASP A 97 15.98 5.71 -4.71
C ASP A 97 14.67 5.26 -4.05
N SER A 98 13.69 4.81 -4.86
CA SER A 98 12.45 4.26 -4.35
C SER A 98 12.66 2.98 -3.54
N SER A 99 13.59 2.11 -3.97
CA SER A 99 13.94 0.90 -3.24
C SER A 99 14.59 1.22 -1.89
N LEU A 100 15.52 2.17 -1.84
CA LEU A 100 16.12 2.65 -0.60
C LEU A 100 15.08 3.23 0.37
N ALA A 101 14.12 3.99 -0.15
CA ALA A 101 13.01 4.51 0.67
C ALA A 101 12.19 3.39 1.32
N TYR A 102 11.98 2.28 0.61
CA TYR A 102 11.30 1.10 1.19
C TYR A 102 12.13 0.42 2.28
N TYR A 103 13.45 0.39 2.17
CA TYR A 103 14.32 -0.12 3.25
C TYR A 103 14.26 0.76 4.50
N MET A 104 14.05 2.06 4.35
CA MET A 104 13.90 2.97 5.49
C MET A 104 12.52 2.86 6.17
N TYR A 105 11.50 2.36 5.47
CA TYR A 105 10.12 2.30 5.97
C TYR A 105 9.97 1.55 7.31
N PRO A 106 10.56 0.35 7.51
CA PRO A 106 10.48 -0.35 8.80
C PRO A 106 11.08 0.46 9.95
N ILE A 107 12.22 1.13 9.70
CA ILE A 107 12.90 1.95 10.71
C ILE A 107 12.02 3.14 11.10
N LEU A 108 11.47 3.86 10.12
CA LEU A 108 10.54 4.97 10.34
C LEU A 108 9.27 4.50 11.07
N SER A 109 8.72 3.33 10.72
CA SER A 109 7.54 2.76 11.37
C SER A 109 7.79 2.47 12.84
N ILE A 110 8.94 1.88 13.18
CA ILE A 110 9.35 1.62 14.56
C ILE A 110 9.53 2.94 15.32
N PHE A 111 10.20 3.93 14.71
CA PHE A 111 10.38 5.25 15.31
C PHE A 111 9.06 5.96 15.60
N ILE A 112 8.13 5.95 14.63
CA ILE A 112 6.78 6.52 14.80
C ILE A 112 6.02 5.78 15.91
N GLY A 113 6.08 4.44 15.93
CA GLY A 113 5.48 3.61 16.97
C GLY A 113 5.98 3.98 18.36
N ALA A 114 7.30 4.09 18.52
CA ALA A 114 7.92 4.44 19.80
C ALA A 114 7.57 5.87 20.25
N VAL A 115 7.61 6.87 19.35
CA VAL A 115 7.43 8.28 19.69
C VAL A 115 5.95 8.64 19.86
N PHE A 116 5.09 8.29 18.89
CA PHE A 116 3.68 8.70 18.89
C PHE A 116 2.79 7.79 19.71
N PHE A 117 3.03 6.48 19.63
CA PHE A 117 2.23 5.50 20.38
C PHE A 117 2.86 5.12 21.72
N ARG A 118 4.07 5.65 22.03
CA ARG A 118 4.81 5.37 23.26
C ARG A 118 5.01 3.86 23.49
N GLU A 119 5.16 3.11 22.40
CA GLU A 119 5.43 1.69 22.48
C GLU A 119 6.81 1.43 23.06
N LYS A 120 6.89 0.53 24.04
CA LYS A 120 8.19 0.10 24.57
C LYS A 120 8.80 -0.92 23.64
N LEU A 121 9.90 -0.56 23.01
CA LEU A 121 10.64 -1.47 22.15
C LEU A 121 11.28 -2.58 22.99
N GLY A 122 10.98 -3.82 22.63
CA GLY A 122 11.64 -4.98 23.21
C GLY A 122 13.09 -5.14 22.71
N LEU A 123 13.90 -5.92 23.43
CA LEU A 123 15.30 -6.14 23.09
C LEU A 123 15.49 -6.69 21.65
N LEU A 124 14.60 -7.57 21.21
CA LEU A 124 14.61 -8.12 19.86
C LEU A 124 14.30 -7.08 18.78
N GLN A 125 13.42 -6.12 19.08
CA GLN A 125 13.10 -5.01 18.17
C GLN A 125 14.29 -4.05 18.05
N TRP A 126 14.98 -3.76 19.14
CA TRP A 126 16.22 -2.99 19.11
C TRP A 126 17.32 -3.70 18.32
N ALA A 127 17.50 -5.00 18.52
CA ALA A 127 18.44 -5.79 17.73
C ALA A 127 18.11 -5.75 16.23
N ALA A 128 16.82 -5.84 15.86
CA ALA A 128 16.38 -5.71 14.47
C ALA A 128 16.66 -4.31 13.87
N VAL A 129 16.49 -3.24 14.64
CA VAL A 129 16.83 -1.87 14.20
C VAL A 129 18.33 -1.76 13.92
N VAL A 130 19.17 -2.26 14.83
CA VAL A 130 20.65 -2.21 14.68
C VAL A 130 21.11 -3.05 13.48
N LEU A 131 20.43 -4.16 13.17
CA LEU A 131 20.78 -4.97 12.00
C LEU A 131 20.35 -4.35 10.65
N MET A 132 19.42 -3.40 10.68
CA MET A 132 18.92 -2.71 9.47
C MET A 132 19.66 -1.39 9.19
N THR A 133 20.47 -0.90 10.13
CA THR A 133 21.33 0.30 9.96
C THR A 133 22.74 -0.06 9.58
#